data_8cafdd3b38e83e8c8378e7cd68dab393
#
_entry.id   8cafdd3b38e83e8c8378e7cd68dab393
#
_cell.length_a   1.000
_cell.length_b   1.000
_cell.length_c   1.000
_cell.angle_alpha   90.00
_cell.angle_beta   90.00
_cell.angle_gamma   90.00
#
_symmetry.space_group_name_H-M   'P 1'
#
loop_
_entity.id
_entity.type
_entity.pdbx_description
1 polymer ?
#
loop_
_entity_poly.entity_id
_entity_poly.type
_entity_poly.pdbx_seq_one_letter_code
_entity_poly.pdbx_strand_id
1 'polypeptide(L)'
;MYRRSNYSKNIRSADKQPNIENIKYFAITEQPLSLVGVSVKNIVSEAEYIKMRRACNRRAGANCEICGKLFKRGTDFKKKIYVSETYNYDLDSKVVTFNDMLGLCWDCFVGLNPYIMDKKIEEQQMNSKQASSIISKRNNLMQLGGYTYTKLNRNAIFAFEYKGYKYINDFFPQILDKAISKGVRILRSPMIPQRMQSELYYHK
;
A
#
# COMPACT_ATOMS: atom_id res chain seq x y z
N MET A 1 -42.52 -15.95 -13.95
CA MET A 1 -41.77 -15.65 -15.20
C MET A 1 -40.87 -14.44 -14.91
N TYR A 2 -39.59 -14.66 -14.54
CA TYR A 2 -38.62 -13.57 -14.28
C TYR A 2 -37.94 -13.20 -15.60
N ARG A 3 -38.18 -11.96 -16.06
CA ARG A 3 -37.46 -11.37 -17.19
C ARG A 3 -35.98 -11.17 -16.79
N ARG A 4 -35.06 -11.98 -17.34
CA ARG A 4 -33.63 -11.70 -17.34
C ARG A 4 -33.40 -10.41 -18.14
N SER A 5 -33.03 -9.32 -17.45
CA SER A 5 -32.58 -8.11 -18.12
C SER A 5 -31.31 -8.44 -18.90
N ASN A 6 -31.36 -8.22 -20.22
CA ASN A 6 -30.21 -8.23 -21.09
C ASN A 6 -29.26 -7.10 -20.69
N TYR A 7 -28.38 -7.33 -19.71
CA TYR A 7 -27.24 -6.44 -19.48
C TYR A 7 -26.36 -6.50 -20.71
N SER A 8 -26.22 -5.37 -21.38
CA SER A 8 -25.51 -5.17 -22.62
C SER A 8 -24.11 -5.80 -22.61
N LYS A 9 -23.97 -6.88 -23.36
CA LYS A 9 -22.68 -7.36 -23.85
C LYS A 9 -22.17 -6.29 -24.81
N ASN A 10 -21.14 -5.56 -24.46
CA ASN A 10 -20.16 -4.92 -25.35
C ASN A 10 -19.59 -3.62 -24.76
N ILE A 11 -18.98 -3.72 -23.59
CA ILE A 11 -17.85 -2.82 -23.30
C ILE A 11 -16.62 -3.74 -23.27
N ARG A 12 -15.92 -3.88 -24.36
CA ARG A 12 -14.54 -4.36 -24.39
C ARG A 12 -13.74 -3.30 -23.62
N SER A 13 -13.61 -3.47 -22.32
CA SER A 13 -12.74 -2.63 -21.51
C SER A 13 -11.31 -2.90 -21.98
N ALA A 14 -10.73 -1.94 -22.67
CA ALA A 14 -9.33 -1.93 -23.04
C ALA A 14 -8.47 -1.46 -21.87
N ASP A 15 -7.16 -1.70 -21.94
CA ASP A 15 -6.20 -1.06 -21.06
C ASP A 15 -6.34 0.48 -21.22
N LYS A 16 -6.31 1.17 -20.09
CA LYS A 16 -6.27 2.63 -20.01
C LYS A 16 -4.83 3.11 -19.95
N GLN A 17 -4.61 4.38 -20.20
CA GLN A 17 -3.32 5.01 -19.92
C GLN A 17 -3.03 4.99 -18.42
N PRO A 18 -1.75 4.92 -18.02
CA PRO A 18 -1.35 5.05 -16.64
C PRO A 18 -1.86 6.38 -16.03
N ASN A 19 -2.28 6.33 -14.77
CA ASN A 19 -2.64 7.53 -14.03
C ASN A 19 -1.38 8.16 -13.43
N ILE A 20 -0.91 9.25 -14.01
CA ILE A 20 0.32 9.94 -13.63
C ILE A 20 0.27 10.39 -12.16
N GLU A 21 -0.85 10.92 -11.69
CA GLU A 21 -1.00 11.39 -10.31
C GLU A 21 -0.85 10.26 -9.28
N ASN A 22 -1.30 9.06 -9.61
CA ASN A 22 -1.21 7.90 -8.71
C ASN A 22 0.17 7.24 -8.74
N ILE A 23 1.00 7.52 -9.77
CA ILE A 23 2.37 6.99 -9.85
C ILE A 23 3.24 7.54 -8.71
N LYS A 24 2.96 8.76 -8.23
CA LYS A 24 3.70 9.38 -7.11
C LYS A 24 3.81 8.49 -5.87
N TYR A 25 2.84 7.60 -5.63
CA TYR A 25 2.87 6.71 -4.47
C TYR A 25 3.96 5.65 -4.55
N PHE A 26 4.56 5.43 -5.71
CA PHE A 26 5.76 4.60 -5.84
C PHE A 26 7.04 5.30 -5.37
N ALA A 27 7.03 6.61 -5.17
CA ALA A 27 8.22 7.38 -4.84
C ALA A 27 8.84 6.97 -3.50
N ILE A 28 8.02 6.58 -2.54
CA ILE A 28 8.52 6.10 -1.24
C ILE A 28 8.86 4.61 -1.36
N THR A 29 10.14 4.29 -1.19
CA THR A 29 10.64 2.92 -1.35
C THR A 29 10.72 2.13 -0.06
N GLU A 30 10.76 2.83 1.07
CA GLU A 30 10.93 2.23 2.39
C GLU A 30 9.91 2.82 3.36
N GLN A 31 9.28 1.96 4.14
CA GLN A 31 8.37 2.38 5.20
C GLN A 31 9.17 2.56 6.49
N PRO A 32 9.03 3.69 7.20
CA PRO A 32 9.60 3.86 8.54
C PRO A 32 9.13 2.76 9.49
N LEU A 33 10.04 2.24 10.32
CA LEU A 33 9.73 1.14 11.25
C LEU A 33 8.62 1.49 12.24
N SER A 34 8.52 2.77 12.64
CA SER A 34 7.44 3.26 13.51
C SER A 34 6.04 3.14 12.91
N LEU A 35 5.94 2.91 11.59
CA LEU A 35 4.68 2.79 10.85
C LEU A 35 4.39 1.36 10.38
N VAL A 36 5.28 0.41 10.61
CA VAL A 36 5.03 -0.99 10.22
C VAL A 36 3.80 -1.50 10.97
N GLY A 37 2.77 -1.94 10.22
CA GLY A 37 1.48 -2.37 10.78
C GLY A 37 0.55 -1.23 11.21
N VAL A 38 0.96 0.02 11.12
CA VAL A 38 0.07 1.16 11.33
C VAL A 38 -0.65 1.45 10.00
N SER A 39 -1.95 1.26 9.98
CA SER A 39 -2.77 1.42 8.79
C SER A 39 -4.21 1.75 9.18
N VAL A 40 -4.98 2.31 8.25
CA VAL A 40 -6.42 2.56 8.48
C VAL A 40 -7.15 1.28 8.83
N LYS A 41 -6.77 0.15 8.22
CA LYS A 41 -7.33 -1.18 8.55
C LYS A 41 -7.26 -1.52 10.04
N ASN A 42 -6.18 -1.12 10.71
CA ASN A 42 -5.95 -1.47 12.12
C ASN A 42 -6.53 -0.42 13.09
N ILE A 43 -7.08 0.68 12.57
CA ILE A 43 -7.59 1.81 13.33
C ILE A 43 -9.11 1.87 13.31
N VAL A 44 -9.73 1.62 12.15
CA VAL A 44 -11.18 1.69 11.99
C VAL A 44 -11.85 0.34 12.24
N SER A 45 -13.17 0.34 12.40
CA SER A 45 -13.93 -0.91 12.47
C SER A 45 -13.86 -1.69 11.16
N GLU A 46 -14.00 -3.01 11.25
CA GLU A 46 -14.04 -3.88 10.07
C GLU A 46 -15.13 -3.47 9.08
N ALA A 47 -16.30 -3.09 9.59
CA ALA A 47 -17.43 -2.64 8.76
C ALA A 47 -17.08 -1.36 7.98
N GLU A 48 -16.43 -0.39 8.62
CA GLU A 48 -15.96 0.84 7.97
C GLU A 48 -14.91 0.53 6.92
N TYR A 49 -13.92 -0.31 7.23
CA TYR A 49 -12.89 -0.71 6.29
C TYR A 49 -13.46 -1.43 5.07
N ILE A 50 -14.40 -2.35 5.27
CA ILE A 50 -15.11 -3.03 4.17
C ILE A 50 -15.87 -2.04 3.29
N LYS A 51 -16.52 -1.03 3.89
CA LYS A 51 -17.22 0.03 3.15
C LYS A 51 -16.24 0.82 2.26
N MET A 52 -15.08 1.19 2.79
CA MET A 52 -14.03 1.89 2.05
C MET A 52 -13.50 1.03 0.89
N ARG A 53 -13.20 -0.23 1.13
CA ARG A 53 -12.75 -1.19 0.09
C ARG A 53 -13.78 -1.37 -1.03
N ARG A 54 -15.07 -1.46 -0.68
CA ARG A 54 -16.16 -1.57 -1.67
C ARG A 54 -16.27 -0.30 -2.52
N ALA A 55 -16.08 0.88 -1.92
CA ALA A 55 -16.05 2.14 -2.65
C ALA A 55 -14.87 2.20 -3.63
N CYS A 56 -13.68 1.83 -3.19
CA CYS A 56 -12.48 1.71 -4.01
C CYS A 56 -12.70 0.74 -5.20
N ASN A 57 -13.21 -0.47 -4.94
CA ASN A 57 -13.47 -1.46 -5.99
C ASN A 57 -14.48 -0.97 -7.04
N ARG A 58 -15.52 -0.22 -6.62
CA ARG A 58 -16.48 0.39 -7.56
C ARG A 58 -15.82 1.45 -8.43
N ARG A 59 -14.98 2.31 -7.83
CA ARG A 59 -14.25 3.38 -8.53
C ARG A 59 -13.24 2.82 -9.53
N ALA A 60 -12.43 1.87 -9.12
CA ALA A 60 -11.43 1.22 -9.99
C ALA A 60 -12.08 0.51 -11.19
N GLY A 61 -13.28 -0.03 -11.00
CA GLY A 61 -14.04 -0.69 -12.07
C GLY A 61 -13.32 -1.89 -12.64
N ALA A 62 -12.76 -1.75 -13.84
CA ALA A 62 -12.08 -2.84 -14.55
C ALA A 62 -10.56 -2.68 -14.65
N ASN A 63 -10.01 -1.51 -14.31
CA ASN A 63 -8.63 -1.16 -14.59
C ASN A 63 -7.86 -0.83 -13.31
N CYS A 64 -6.57 -1.15 -13.30
CA CYS A 64 -5.65 -0.74 -12.26
C CYS A 64 -5.54 0.79 -12.20
N GLU A 65 -5.75 1.38 -11.02
CA GLU A 65 -5.76 2.83 -10.86
C GLU A 65 -4.35 3.48 -10.93
N ILE A 66 -3.28 2.69 -11.09
CA ILE A 66 -1.93 3.20 -11.36
C ILE A 66 -1.56 2.98 -12.83
N CYS A 67 -1.43 1.73 -13.27
CA CYS A 67 -0.90 1.43 -14.60
C CYS A 67 -1.97 1.34 -15.72
N GLY A 68 -3.23 1.54 -15.41
CA GLY A 68 -4.33 1.49 -16.37
C GLY A 68 -4.68 0.10 -16.90
N LYS A 69 -3.85 -0.92 -16.62
CA LYS A 69 -4.04 -2.27 -17.14
C LYS A 69 -5.36 -2.88 -16.69
N LEU A 70 -6.02 -3.56 -17.60
CA LEU A 70 -7.24 -4.30 -17.30
C LEU A 70 -6.97 -5.41 -16.28
N PHE A 71 -7.82 -5.54 -15.26
CA PHE A 71 -7.71 -6.64 -14.32
C PHE A 71 -7.98 -7.97 -15.05
N LYS A 72 -7.02 -8.90 -14.95
CA LYS A 72 -7.20 -10.24 -15.49
C LYS A 72 -8.39 -10.90 -14.81
N ARG A 73 -9.29 -11.46 -15.59
CA ARG A 73 -10.28 -12.41 -15.08
C ARG A 73 -9.54 -13.71 -14.82
N GLY A 74 -9.62 -14.22 -13.58
CA GLY A 74 -9.16 -15.57 -13.28
C GLY A 74 -10.02 -16.62 -14.02
N THR A 75 -9.58 -17.87 -14.00
CA THR A 75 -10.36 -19.03 -14.48
C THR A 75 -11.74 -19.10 -13.85
N ASP A 76 -11.93 -18.54 -12.66
CA ASP A 76 -13.20 -18.49 -11.92
C ASP A 76 -14.03 -17.22 -12.21
N PHE A 77 -13.78 -16.52 -13.29
CA PHE A 77 -14.49 -15.29 -13.70
C PHE A 77 -14.47 -14.12 -12.66
N LYS A 78 -13.71 -14.22 -11.59
CA LYS A 78 -13.57 -13.15 -10.60
C LYS A 78 -12.38 -12.26 -10.96
N LYS A 79 -12.65 -10.96 -11.12
CA LYS A 79 -11.59 -9.96 -11.24
C LYS A 79 -10.79 -9.94 -9.95
N LYS A 80 -9.48 -10.12 -10.06
CA LYS A 80 -8.61 -10.04 -8.89
C LYS A 80 -8.09 -8.61 -8.75
N ILE A 81 -8.79 -7.83 -7.92
CA ILE A 81 -8.40 -6.47 -7.54
C ILE A 81 -7.74 -6.54 -6.17
N TYR A 82 -6.55 -5.97 -6.09
CA TYR A 82 -5.85 -5.76 -4.83
C TYR A 82 -6.09 -4.32 -4.38
N VAL A 83 -6.52 -4.13 -3.14
CA VAL A 83 -6.73 -2.79 -2.59
C VAL A 83 -5.56 -2.44 -1.70
N SER A 84 -4.93 -1.29 -1.97
CA SER A 84 -3.87 -0.74 -1.15
C SER A 84 -4.25 0.64 -0.64
N GLU A 85 -3.93 0.90 0.62
CA GLU A 85 -3.96 2.23 1.18
C GLU A 85 -2.82 3.06 0.58
N THR A 86 -3.06 4.35 0.37
CA THR A 86 -2.04 5.31 -0.07
C THR A 86 -1.89 6.43 0.94
N TYR A 87 -0.68 6.95 1.03
CA TYR A 87 -0.29 7.87 2.07
C TYR A 87 0.45 9.08 1.51
N ASN A 88 0.24 10.22 2.14
CA ASN A 88 1.06 11.41 1.94
C ASN A 88 2.07 11.52 3.09
N TYR A 89 3.32 11.77 2.76
CA TYR A 89 4.43 11.88 3.71
C TYR A 89 4.85 13.35 3.83
N ASP A 90 4.67 13.92 5.00
CA ASP A 90 5.30 15.18 5.39
C ASP A 90 6.64 14.84 6.06
N LEU A 91 7.73 15.12 5.35
CA LEU A 91 9.08 14.76 5.79
C LEU A 91 9.59 15.70 6.89
N ASP A 92 9.13 16.93 6.91
CA ASP A 92 9.56 17.95 7.86
C ASP A 92 8.92 17.71 9.23
N SER A 93 7.61 17.56 9.27
CA SER A 93 6.86 17.27 10.49
C SER A 93 6.95 15.80 10.93
N LYS A 94 7.46 14.91 10.06
CA LYS A 94 7.47 13.45 10.23
C LYS A 94 6.07 12.88 10.50
N VAL A 95 5.11 13.38 9.75
CA VAL A 95 3.72 12.93 9.81
C VAL A 95 3.34 12.26 8.48
N VAL A 96 2.63 11.17 8.59
CA VAL A 96 2.06 10.45 7.44
C VAL A 96 0.56 10.46 7.56
N THR A 97 -0.12 10.91 6.53
CA THR A 97 -1.58 10.98 6.50
C THR A 97 -2.15 9.98 5.48
N PHE A 98 -3.28 9.39 5.81
CA PHE A 98 -4.03 8.58 4.84
C PHE A 98 -4.57 9.48 3.73
N ASN A 99 -4.35 9.05 2.48
CA ASN A 99 -4.90 9.77 1.33
C ASN A 99 -6.15 9.07 0.82
N ASP A 100 -6.01 7.85 0.30
CA ASP A 100 -7.13 7.08 -0.28
C ASP A 100 -6.75 5.59 -0.38
N MET A 101 -7.67 4.79 -0.86
CA MET A 101 -7.43 3.40 -1.27
C MET A 101 -7.40 3.31 -2.79
N LEU A 102 -6.45 2.58 -3.35
CA LEU A 102 -6.38 2.31 -4.79
C LEU A 102 -6.65 0.84 -5.09
N GLY A 103 -7.45 0.60 -6.15
CA GLY A 103 -7.66 -0.73 -6.73
C GLY A 103 -6.57 -1.04 -7.75
N LEU A 104 -5.76 -2.05 -7.49
CA LEU A 104 -4.51 -2.31 -8.18
C LEU A 104 -4.46 -3.71 -8.79
N CYS A 105 -3.72 -3.87 -9.89
CA CYS A 105 -3.24 -5.17 -10.32
C CYS A 105 -2.14 -5.67 -9.37
N TRP A 106 -1.85 -6.97 -9.41
CA TRP A 106 -0.85 -7.60 -8.53
C TRP A 106 0.50 -6.88 -8.55
N ASP A 107 1.03 -6.60 -9.73
CA ASP A 107 2.36 -5.99 -9.86
C ASP A 107 2.41 -4.60 -9.22
N CYS A 108 1.36 -3.77 -9.44
CA CYS A 108 1.30 -2.44 -8.83
C CYS A 108 1.07 -2.51 -7.32
N PHE A 109 0.27 -3.47 -6.85
CA PHE A 109 0.05 -3.69 -5.44
C PHE A 109 1.33 -4.07 -4.70
N VAL A 110 2.10 -5.02 -5.24
CA VAL A 110 3.37 -5.43 -4.66
C VAL A 110 4.44 -4.34 -4.82
N GLY A 111 4.48 -3.69 -5.98
CA GLY A 111 5.41 -2.59 -6.23
C GLY A 111 5.19 -1.38 -5.30
N LEU A 112 3.95 -1.16 -4.86
CA LEU A 112 3.60 -0.11 -3.89
C LEU A 112 3.95 -0.51 -2.44
N ASN A 113 4.05 -1.81 -2.17
CA ASN A 113 4.24 -2.35 -0.83
C ASN A 113 5.53 -3.20 -0.77
N PRO A 114 6.73 -2.59 -0.67
CA PRO A 114 8.00 -3.31 -0.65
C PRO A 114 8.05 -4.40 0.43
N TYR A 115 7.47 -4.12 1.59
CA TYR A 115 7.32 -5.08 2.68
C TYR A 115 6.59 -6.37 2.26
N ILE A 116 5.54 -6.26 1.44
CA ILE A 116 4.83 -7.44 0.92
C ILE A 116 5.72 -8.21 -0.06
N MET A 117 6.51 -7.52 -0.87
CA MET A 117 7.45 -8.14 -1.80
C MET A 117 8.51 -8.95 -1.03
N ASP A 118 9.16 -8.35 -0.03
CA ASP A 118 10.17 -9.01 0.80
C ASP A 118 9.58 -10.25 1.49
N LYS A 119 8.40 -10.12 2.11
CA LYS A 119 7.70 -11.24 2.73
C LYS A 119 7.40 -12.38 1.74
N LYS A 120 6.97 -12.06 0.51
CA LYS A 120 6.68 -13.07 -0.53
C LYS A 120 7.94 -13.78 -1.03
N ILE A 121 9.08 -13.10 -1.04
CA ILE A 121 10.37 -13.71 -1.35
C ILE A 121 10.78 -14.67 -0.21
N GLU A 122 10.70 -14.23 1.05
CA GLU A 122 11.01 -15.05 2.22
C GLU A 122 10.13 -16.31 2.30
N GLU A 123 8.84 -16.18 2.03
CA GLU A 123 7.89 -17.31 1.98
C GLU A 123 8.02 -18.18 0.71
N GLN A 124 9.01 -17.93 -0.15
CA GLN A 124 9.23 -18.61 -1.44
C GLN A 124 8.02 -18.56 -2.38
N GLN A 125 7.11 -17.61 -2.18
CA GLN A 125 5.93 -17.38 -3.03
C GLN A 125 6.20 -16.46 -4.22
N MET A 126 7.41 -15.88 -4.28
CA MET A 126 7.92 -15.03 -5.36
C MET A 126 9.39 -15.32 -5.61
N ASN A 127 9.75 -15.58 -6.85
CA ASN A 127 11.16 -15.73 -7.22
C ASN A 127 11.79 -14.39 -7.62
N SER A 128 13.13 -14.37 -7.71
CA SER A 128 13.91 -13.16 -8.05
C SER A 128 13.52 -12.56 -9.40
N LYS A 129 13.21 -13.40 -10.40
CA LYS A 129 12.78 -12.94 -11.73
C LYS A 129 11.46 -12.19 -11.68
N GLN A 130 10.49 -12.68 -10.89
CA GLN A 130 9.21 -12.00 -10.68
C GLN A 130 9.39 -10.67 -9.95
N ALA A 131 10.21 -10.65 -8.89
CA ALA A 131 10.53 -9.44 -8.15
C ALA A 131 11.19 -8.39 -9.06
N SER A 132 12.20 -8.78 -9.85
CA SER A 132 12.87 -7.90 -10.82
C SER A 132 11.92 -7.34 -11.87
N SER A 133 10.97 -8.14 -12.35
CA SER A 133 9.95 -7.68 -13.31
C SER A 133 9.02 -6.61 -12.69
N ILE A 134 8.62 -6.78 -11.42
CA ILE A 134 7.79 -5.79 -10.71
C ILE A 134 8.56 -4.50 -10.48
N ILE A 135 9.83 -4.60 -10.06
CA ILE A 135 10.73 -3.43 -9.85
C ILE A 135 10.91 -2.68 -11.17
N SER A 136 11.21 -3.39 -12.26
CA SER A 136 11.38 -2.79 -13.59
C SER A 136 10.12 -2.05 -14.05
N LYS A 137 8.94 -2.66 -13.88
CA LYS A 137 7.66 -2.01 -14.19
C LYS A 137 7.44 -0.75 -13.35
N ARG A 138 7.75 -0.80 -12.06
CA ARG A 138 7.67 0.35 -11.16
C ARG A 138 8.59 1.49 -11.64
N ASN A 139 9.86 1.17 -11.98
CA ASN A 139 10.83 2.15 -12.47
C ASN A 139 10.34 2.82 -13.76
N ASN A 140 9.81 2.04 -14.70
CA ASN A 140 9.27 2.57 -15.96
C ASN A 140 8.08 3.51 -15.72
N LEU A 141 7.18 3.18 -14.79
CA LEU A 141 6.06 4.04 -14.42
C LEU A 141 6.54 5.32 -13.74
N MET A 142 7.52 5.23 -12.82
CA MET A 142 8.12 6.39 -12.16
C MET A 142 8.76 7.34 -13.19
N GLN A 143 9.51 6.81 -14.14
CA GLN A 143 10.10 7.58 -15.23
C GLN A 143 9.04 8.25 -16.09
N LEU A 144 7.97 7.53 -16.44
CA LEU A 144 6.83 8.07 -17.19
C LEU A 144 6.15 9.24 -16.46
N GLY A 145 6.03 9.15 -15.13
CA GLY A 145 5.43 10.18 -14.29
C GLY A 145 6.37 11.34 -13.95
N GLY A 146 7.65 11.25 -14.30
CA GLY A 146 8.66 12.25 -13.92
C GLY A 146 8.97 12.26 -12.40
N TYR A 147 8.67 11.16 -11.70
CA TYR A 147 8.90 11.05 -10.26
C TYR A 147 10.27 10.42 -9.96
N THR A 148 10.89 10.87 -8.89
CA THR A 148 12.12 10.30 -8.35
C THR A 148 11.85 9.55 -7.04
N TYR A 149 12.73 8.62 -6.70
CA TYR A 149 12.63 7.90 -5.44
C TYR A 149 13.08 8.76 -4.26
N THR A 150 12.29 8.70 -3.21
CA THR A 150 12.63 9.28 -1.91
C THR A 150 12.96 8.14 -0.96
N LYS A 151 14.21 8.07 -0.51
CA LYS A 151 14.64 7.13 0.51
C LYS A 151 14.37 7.74 1.89
N LEU A 152 13.50 7.11 2.66
CA LEU A 152 13.25 7.50 4.05
C LEU A 152 14.30 6.86 4.96
N ASN A 153 14.65 7.57 6.03
CA ASN A 153 15.39 6.95 7.13
C ASN A 153 14.43 6.00 7.86
N ARG A 154 14.68 4.70 7.78
CA ARG A 154 13.84 3.65 8.40
C ARG A 154 13.72 3.80 9.91
N ASN A 155 14.77 4.30 10.57
CA ASN A 155 14.82 4.51 12.01
C ASN A 155 14.21 5.87 12.42
N ALA A 156 13.84 6.73 11.47
CA ALA A 156 13.14 7.95 11.78
C ALA A 156 11.72 7.64 12.29
N ILE A 157 11.34 8.35 13.34
CA ILE A 157 10.04 8.15 13.97
C ILE A 157 9.02 9.03 13.26
N PHE A 158 8.19 8.41 12.45
CA PHE A 158 7.03 9.02 11.85
C PHE A 158 5.78 8.66 12.65
N ALA A 159 4.83 9.58 12.76
CA ALA A 159 3.49 9.30 13.26
C ALA A 159 2.50 9.26 12.11
N PHE A 160 1.60 8.29 12.13
CA PHE A 160 0.46 8.24 11.21
C PHE A 160 -0.70 9.05 11.79
N GLU A 161 -1.21 10.01 11.04
CA GLU A 161 -2.35 10.81 11.44
C GLU A 161 -3.62 10.38 10.70
N TYR A 162 -4.67 10.11 11.47
CA TYR A 162 -5.99 9.76 10.96
C TYR A 162 -7.09 10.34 11.85
N LYS A 163 -7.98 11.14 11.26
CA LYS A 163 -9.11 11.80 11.96
C LYS A 163 -8.67 12.57 13.22
N GLY A 164 -7.54 13.30 13.13
CA GLY A 164 -7.02 14.13 14.23
C GLY A 164 -6.26 13.38 15.32
N TYR A 165 -6.11 12.06 15.20
CA TYR A 165 -5.32 11.26 16.12
C TYR A 165 -4.02 10.81 15.47
N LYS A 166 -2.93 10.80 16.24
CA LYS A 166 -1.62 10.28 15.82
C LYS A 166 -1.40 8.89 16.35
N TYR A 167 -0.79 8.02 15.54
CA TYR A 167 -0.54 6.61 15.82
C TYR A 167 0.90 6.27 15.48
N ILE A 168 1.53 5.44 16.30
CA ILE A 168 2.79 4.73 16.03
C ILE A 168 2.63 3.27 16.46
N ASN A 169 3.54 2.40 16.02
CA ASN A 169 3.60 1.05 16.56
C ASN A 169 4.44 1.00 17.86
N ASP A 170 4.44 -0.17 18.51
CA ASP A 170 5.18 -0.44 19.76
C ASP A 170 6.64 -0.85 19.53
N PHE A 171 7.16 -0.63 18.33
CA PHE A 171 8.49 -1.10 17.91
C PHE A 171 9.66 -0.39 18.63
N PHE A 172 9.44 0.83 19.08
CA PHE A 172 10.44 1.64 19.77
C PHE A 172 10.05 1.86 21.24
N PRO A 173 10.20 0.86 22.12
CA PRO A 173 9.75 0.96 23.51
C PRO A 173 10.33 2.16 24.25
N GLN A 174 11.54 2.58 23.92
CA GLN A 174 12.23 3.72 24.57
C GLN A 174 11.54 5.09 24.32
N ILE A 175 10.62 5.19 23.37
CA ILE A 175 9.91 6.44 23.09
C ILE A 175 8.41 6.39 23.44
N LEU A 176 7.89 5.22 23.85
CA LEU A 176 6.45 5.04 24.01
C LEU A 176 5.87 5.97 25.07
N ASP A 177 6.51 6.08 26.22
CA ASP A 177 6.03 6.97 27.31
C ASP A 177 5.97 8.43 26.84
N LYS A 178 7.01 8.90 26.14
CA LYS A 178 7.04 10.23 25.57
C LYS A 178 5.99 10.43 24.47
N ALA A 179 5.70 9.39 23.69
CA ALA A 179 4.67 9.45 22.65
C ALA A 179 3.28 9.50 23.28
N ILE A 180 3.01 8.66 24.28
CA ILE A 180 1.74 8.62 25.01
C ILE A 180 1.47 9.96 25.70
N SER A 181 2.46 10.56 26.37
CA SER A 181 2.32 11.87 27.02
C SER A 181 1.97 13.00 26.05
N LYS A 182 2.25 12.81 24.74
CA LYS A 182 1.89 13.73 23.66
C LYS A 182 0.57 13.34 22.95
N GLY A 183 -0.20 12.41 23.51
CA GLY A 183 -1.47 11.96 22.94
C GLY A 183 -1.34 11.06 21.72
N VAL A 184 -0.16 10.48 21.47
CA VAL A 184 0.04 9.51 20.38
C VAL A 184 -0.46 8.13 20.83
N ARG A 185 -1.25 7.49 19.99
CA ARG A 185 -1.79 6.15 20.24
C ARG A 185 -0.81 5.07 19.78
N ILE A 186 -0.68 4.02 20.58
CA ILE A 186 0.23 2.91 20.30
C ILE A 186 -0.55 1.75 19.71
N LEU A 187 -0.06 1.22 18.60
CA LEU A 187 -0.57 0.01 17.95
C LEU A 187 0.44 -1.12 18.06
N ARG A 188 -0.03 -2.35 18.27
CA ARG A 188 0.84 -3.54 18.29
C ARG A 188 1.51 -3.72 16.93
N SER A 189 2.82 -3.89 16.94
CA SER A 189 3.58 -4.24 15.74
C SER A 189 3.16 -5.62 15.25
N PRO A 190 2.96 -5.79 13.93
CA PRO A 190 2.92 -7.13 13.35
C PRO A 190 4.31 -7.76 13.44
N MET A 191 4.36 -9.08 13.27
CA MET A 191 5.65 -9.78 13.16
C MET A 191 6.45 -9.22 11.98
N ILE A 192 7.65 -8.71 12.24
CA ILE A 192 8.52 -8.07 11.26
C ILE A 192 9.30 -9.16 10.52
N PRO A 193 9.46 -9.10 9.19
CA PRO A 193 10.29 -10.01 8.42
C PRO A 193 11.72 -10.08 8.95
N GLN A 194 12.34 -11.26 8.93
CA GLN A 194 13.70 -11.48 9.44
C GLN A 194 14.74 -10.52 8.84
N ARG A 195 14.63 -10.21 7.54
CA ARG A 195 15.50 -9.24 6.88
C ARG A 195 15.44 -7.85 7.51
N MET A 196 14.27 -7.44 7.99
CA MET A 196 14.11 -6.16 8.69
C MET A 196 14.58 -6.23 10.14
N GLN A 197 14.57 -7.42 10.76
CA GLN A 197 15.05 -7.61 12.12
C GLN A 197 16.58 -7.52 12.19
N SER A 198 17.32 -8.08 11.21
CA SER A 198 18.78 -8.03 11.19
C SER A 198 19.33 -6.62 11.14
N GLU A 199 18.68 -5.70 10.42
CA GLU A 199 19.09 -4.29 10.33
C GLU A 199 18.94 -3.52 11.66
N LEU A 200 18.12 -4.02 12.58
CA LEU A 200 17.86 -3.38 13.88
C LEU A 200 18.92 -3.70 14.94
N TYR A 201 19.55 -4.87 14.82
CA TYR A 201 20.55 -5.32 15.79
C TYR A 201 21.97 -4.79 15.48
N TYR A 202 22.22 -4.28 14.28
CA TYR A 202 23.54 -3.76 13.89
C TYR A 202 23.77 -2.28 14.19
N HIS A 203 22.81 -1.58 14.79
CA HIS A 203 22.90 -0.16 15.15
C HIS A 203 22.85 0.09 16.67
N LYS A 204 23.30 -0.88 17.47
CA LYS A 204 23.57 -0.67 18.90
C LYS A 204 25.01 -0.26 19.13
#